data_6bf09abb23708b8215d3ef6103f8378b
#
_entry.id   6bf09abb23708b8215d3ef6103f8378b
#
_cell.length_a   1.000
_cell.length_b   1.000
_cell.length_c   1.000
_cell.angle_alpha   90.00
_cell.angle_beta   90.00
_cell.angle_gamma   90.00
#
_symmetry.space_group_name_H-M   'P 1'
#
loop_
_entity.id
_entity.type
_entity.pdbx_description
1 polymer ?
#
loop_
_entity_poly.entity_id
_entity_poly.type
_entity_poly.pdbx_seq_one_letter_code
_entity_poly.pdbx_strand_id
1 'polypeptide(L)'
;MTTLKFKQFNIEPYIPGKSNIKKLKNTIKLSANESALGTSSRVKKILLRRKLNFFRYPDGKSKKLIYQISKKFGCNKDKIICGAGSDEIIQMLCQLFLNPRNEVIVPQFSFLMYRIYAKIAGAKVIFAKEKNFKISIAEILKKVTKKTKIVFLANPNNLKELVEKKERKPFSVTVLL
;
A
#
# COMPACT_ATOMS: atom_id res chain seq x y z
N MET A 1 -35.24 -14.26 -17.02
CA MET A 1 -34.35 -13.84 -15.96
C MET A 1 -33.01 -13.49 -16.57
N THR A 2 -32.57 -12.22 -16.47
CA THR A 2 -31.28 -11.79 -17.03
C THR A 2 -30.20 -12.24 -16.03
N THR A 3 -29.37 -13.19 -16.43
CA THR A 3 -28.25 -13.66 -15.60
C THR A 3 -27.24 -12.55 -15.49
N LEU A 4 -26.96 -12.09 -14.26
CA LEU A 4 -25.90 -11.11 -13.98
C LEU A 4 -24.55 -11.69 -14.43
N LYS A 5 -23.94 -11.06 -15.43
CA LYS A 5 -22.58 -11.42 -15.85
C LYS A 5 -21.57 -10.72 -14.97
N PHE A 6 -20.83 -11.48 -14.20
CA PHE A 6 -19.70 -10.94 -13.43
C PHE A 6 -18.50 -10.68 -14.34
N LYS A 7 -17.81 -9.58 -14.10
CA LYS A 7 -16.55 -9.29 -14.78
C LYS A 7 -15.48 -10.24 -14.26
N GLN A 8 -14.99 -11.11 -15.13
CA GLN A 8 -13.88 -12.01 -14.78
C GLN A 8 -12.55 -11.28 -14.96
N PHE A 9 -11.69 -11.38 -13.96
CA PHE A 9 -10.34 -10.81 -13.98
C PHE A 9 -9.33 -11.95 -13.95
N ASN A 10 -8.37 -11.94 -14.85
CA ASN A 10 -7.20 -12.81 -14.77
C ASN A 10 -6.18 -12.17 -13.80
N ILE A 11 -6.41 -12.37 -12.51
CA ILE A 11 -5.59 -11.81 -11.43
C ILE A 11 -5.08 -12.97 -10.58
N GLU A 12 -3.76 -13.04 -10.40
CA GLU A 12 -3.16 -13.98 -9.44
C GLU A 12 -3.60 -13.59 -8.03
N PRO A 13 -4.13 -14.52 -7.22
CA PRO A 13 -4.56 -14.24 -5.86
C PRO A 13 -3.36 -13.83 -5.00
N TYR A 14 -3.59 -12.91 -4.07
CA TYR A 14 -2.61 -12.61 -3.04
C TYR A 14 -2.51 -13.79 -2.07
N ILE A 15 -1.33 -14.39 -1.97
CA ILE A 15 -1.03 -15.47 -1.02
C ILE A 15 -0.26 -14.86 0.15
N PRO A 16 -0.90 -14.70 1.33
CA PRO A 16 -0.19 -14.17 2.49
C PRO A 16 0.87 -15.16 2.99
N GLY A 17 1.90 -14.63 3.63
CA GLY A 17 2.93 -15.46 4.26
C GLY A 17 2.35 -16.35 5.36
N LYS A 18 2.85 -17.59 5.45
CA LYS A 18 2.40 -18.57 6.44
C LYS A 18 2.72 -18.08 7.86
N SER A 19 1.73 -18.10 8.75
CA SER A 19 1.90 -17.74 10.16
C SER A 19 2.28 -18.92 11.05
N ASN A 20 1.92 -20.15 10.65
CA ASN A 20 2.21 -21.37 11.39
C ASN A 20 2.73 -22.44 10.45
N ILE A 21 3.77 -23.15 10.87
CA ILE A 21 4.28 -24.35 10.19
C ILE A 21 3.87 -25.55 11.07
N LYS A 22 3.08 -26.45 10.50
CA LYS A 22 2.69 -27.68 11.20
C LYS A 22 3.93 -28.40 11.73
N LYS A 23 3.93 -28.81 13.01
CA LYS A 23 5.00 -29.53 13.74
C LYS A 23 6.13 -28.66 14.32
N LEU A 24 6.20 -27.35 14.12
CA LEU A 24 7.19 -26.53 14.78
C LEU A 24 6.57 -25.72 15.91
N LYS A 25 7.06 -25.92 17.14
CA LYS A 25 6.76 -25.05 18.29
C LYS A 25 7.70 -23.85 18.22
N ASN A 26 7.19 -22.64 18.53
CA ASN A 26 7.97 -21.40 18.57
C ASN A 26 8.49 -20.91 17.18
N THR A 27 7.64 -20.91 16.18
CA THR A 27 7.98 -20.36 14.85
C THR A 27 8.09 -18.84 14.89
N ILE A 28 9.23 -18.28 14.48
CA ILE A 28 9.38 -16.85 14.26
C ILE A 28 8.83 -16.50 12.86
N LYS A 29 7.78 -15.70 12.82
CA LYS A 29 7.17 -15.25 11.55
C LYS A 29 7.95 -14.07 10.97
N LEU A 30 8.62 -14.30 9.85
CA LEU A 30 9.35 -13.27 9.08
C LEU A 30 8.71 -12.99 7.71
N SER A 31 7.51 -13.53 7.48
CA SER A 31 6.83 -13.46 6.17
C SER A 31 5.92 -12.23 6.01
N ALA A 32 5.89 -11.34 6.98
CA ALA A 32 5.12 -10.09 6.93
C ALA A 32 5.86 -8.99 7.70
N ASN A 33 5.62 -7.72 7.36
CA ASN A 33 6.21 -6.56 8.01
C ASN A 33 5.51 -6.25 9.34
N GLU A 34 5.48 -7.23 10.25
CA GLU A 34 4.92 -7.09 11.58
C GLU A 34 5.99 -6.55 12.56
N SER A 35 5.56 -5.78 13.56
CA SER A 35 6.49 -5.26 14.56
C SER A 35 6.96 -6.38 15.50
N ALA A 36 8.25 -6.71 15.48
CA ALA A 36 8.85 -7.67 16.40
C ALA A 36 8.74 -7.22 17.87
N LEU A 37 8.63 -5.92 18.13
CA LEU A 37 8.47 -5.34 19.45
C LEU A 37 6.99 -5.32 19.92
N GLY A 38 6.08 -5.71 19.07
CA GLY A 38 4.63 -5.69 19.33
C GLY A 38 4.04 -4.28 19.42
N THR A 39 2.92 -4.17 20.11
CA THR A 39 2.19 -2.91 20.25
C THR A 39 2.82 -2.00 21.30
N SER A 40 2.94 -0.70 21.00
CA SER A 40 3.42 0.32 21.93
C SER A 40 2.68 0.27 23.27
N SER A 41 3.42 0.39 24.38
CA SER A 41 2.83 0.42 25.73
C SER A 41 1.83 1.57 25.92
N ARG A 42 2.04 2.71 25.25
CA ARG A 42 1.09 3.84 25.26
C ARG A 42 -0.25 3.46 24.60
N VAL A 43 -0.20 2.76 23.47
CA VAL A 43 -1.42 2.28 22.79
C VAL A 43 -2.14 1.23 23.64
N LYS A 44 -1.39 0.26 24.21
CA LYS A 44 -1.97 -0.74 25.14
C LYS A 44 -2.68 -0.05 26.32
N LYS A 45 -2.08 0.95 26.95
CA LYS A 45 -2.69 1.72 28.04
C LYS A 45 -4.00 2.40 27.62
N ILE A 46 -4.08 2.95 26.39
CA ILE A 46 -5.30 3.59 25.89
C ILE A 46 -6.41 2.55 25.67
N LEU A 47 -6.08 1.42 25.04
CA LEU A 47 -7.05 0.33 24.80
C LEU A 47 -7.58 -0.27 26.11
N LEU A 48 -6.77 -0.39 27.15
CA LEU A 48 -7.15 -0.87 28.46
C LEU A 48 -7.97 0.15 29.29
N ARG A 49 -7.88 1.43 28.97
CA ARG A 49 -8.70 2.45 29.60
C ARG A 49 -10.14 2.36 29.11
N ARG A 50 -10.97 1.51 29.60
CA ARG A 50 -12.39 1.22 29.28
C ARG A 50 -13.31 2.41 28.88
N LYS A 51 -12.76 3.54 28.43
CA LYS A 51 -13.44 4.76 27.98
C LYS A 51 -13.66 4.84 26.47
N LEU A 52 -13.36 3.76 25.72
CA LEU A 52 -13.58 3.73 24.27
C LEU A 52 -15.04 3.36 24.00
N ASN A 53 -15.73 4.26 23.33
CA ASN A 53 -17.13 4.08 22.96
C ASN A 53 -17.24 3.33 21.62
N PHE A 54 -17.00 2.02 21.63
CA PHE A 54 -17.04 1.18 20.42
C PHE A 54 -18.42 1.07 19.77
N PHE A 55 -19.48 1.46 20.46
CA PHE A 55 -20.86 1.46 19.95
C PHE A 55 -21.20 2.68 19.10
N ARG A 56 -20.32 3.66 19.00
CA ARG A 56 -20.51 4.86 18.19
C ARG A 56 -19.68 4.79 16.91
N TYR A 57 -20.25 5.27 15.80
CA TYR A 57 -19.48 5.42 14.57
C TYR A 57 -18.29 6.36 14.79
N PRO A 58 -17.12 6.02 14.22
CA PRO A 58 -15.97 6.93 14.25
C PRO A 58 -16.26 8.17 13.40
N ASP A 59 -15.45 9.23 13.61
CA ASP A 59 -15.45 10.39 12.72
C ASP A 59 -14.96 10.00 11.34
N GLY A 60 -15.88 9.91 10.36
CA GLY A 60 -15.55 9.52 8.98
C GLY A 60 -14.57 10.45 8.27
N LYS A 61 -14.38 11.67 8.80
CA LYS A 61 -13.38 12.62 8.28
C LYS A 61 -12.04 12.53 8.98
N SER A 62 -11.89 11.67 10.00
CA SER A 62 -10.64 11.47 10.77
C SER A 62 -9.96 12.77 11.24
N LYS A 63 -10.75 13.82 11.56
CA LYS A 63 -10.25 15.18 11.83
C LYS A 63 -9.14 15.23 12.89
N LYS A 64 -9.30 14.47 13.99
CA LYS A 64 -8.29 14.42 15.06
C LYS A 64 -6.99 13.82 14.58
N LEU A 65 -7.03 12.74 13.78
CA LEU A 65 -5.86 12.09 13.23
C LEU A 65 -5.17 13.00 12.23
N ILE A 66 -5.90 13.58 11.29
CA ILE A 66 -5.40 14.54 10.30
C ILE A 66 -4.69 15.72 10.99
N TYR A 67 -5.29 16.29 12.05
CA TYR A 67 -4.67 17.37 12.82
C TYR A 67 -3.32 16.94 13.43
N GLN A 68 -3.24 15.74 14.02
CA GLN A 68 -1.99 15.24 14.62
C GLN A 68 -0.93 14.95 13.56
N ILE A 69 -1.30 14.39 12.41
CA ILE A 69 -0.39 14.15 11.29
C ILE A 69 0.15 15.49 10.77
N SER A 70 -0.74 16.45 10.51
CA SER A 70 -0.39 17.80 10.05
C SER A 70 0.61 18.46 10.99
N LYS A 71 0.33 18.44 12.30
CA LYS A 71 1.23 19.00 13.34
C LYS A 71 2.58 18.28 13.39
N LYS A 72 2.59 16.94 13.30
CA LYS A 72 3.82 16.15 13.42
C LYS A 72 4.74 16.30 12.22
N PHE A 73 4.19 16.40 11.01
CA PHE A 73 4.96 16.39 9.76
C PHE A 73 5.01 17.76 9.06
N GLY A 74 4.40 18.80 9.63
CA GLY A 74 4.40 20.15 9.06
C GLY A 74 3.66 20.27 7.73
N CYS A 75 2.72 19.38 7.42
CA CYS A 75 1.98 19.38 6.17
C CYS A 75 0.57 19.97 6.31
N ASN A 76 0.04 20.53 5.22
CA ASN A 76 -1.30 21.08 5.22
C ASN A 76 -2.35 19.99 5.46
N LYS A 77 -3.22 20.18 6.46
CA LYS A 77 -4.31 19.25 6.81
C LYS A 77 -5.25 18.94 5.65
N ASP A 78 -5.48 19.90 4.74
CA ASP A 78 -6.37 19.75 3.59
C ASP A 78 -5.76 18.85 2.48
N LYS A 79 -4.48 18.48 2.61
CA LYS A 79 -3.75 17.56 1.73
C LYS A 79 -3.56 16.17 2.33
N ILE A 80 -4.27 15.86 3.42
CA ILE A 80 -4.15 14.57 4.10
C ILE A 80 -5.44 13.78 3.92
N ILE A 81 -5.31 12.56 3.43
CA ILE A 81 -6.40 11.58 3.34
C ILE A 81 -6.02 10.40 4.23
N CYS A 82 -6.95 9.96 5.06
CA CYS A 82 -6.79 8.76 5.88
C CYS A 82 -7.63 7.62 5.30
N GLY A 83 -7.12 6.41 5.37
CA GLY A 83 -7.78 5.17 4.97
C GLY A 83 -7.40 4.00 5.87
N ALA A 84 -8.01 2.85 5.66
CA ALA A 84 -7.69 1.59 6.34
C ALA A 84 -6.37 1.01 5.79
N GLY A 85 -5.28 1.72 6.05
CA GLY A 85 -3.95 1.40 5.52
C GLY A 85 -3.72 1.91 4.10
N SER A 86 -2.51 1.64 3.59
CA SER A 86 -2.12 2.03 2.22
C SER A 86 -2.93 1.34 1.14
N ASP A 87 -3.44 0.15 1.40
CA ASP A 87 -4.22 -0.63 0.42
C ASP A 87 -5.48 0.10 -0.01
N GLU A 88 -6.26 0.64 0.94
CA GLU A 88 -7.45 1.40 0.61
C GLU A 88 -7.11 2.68 -0.18
N ILE A 89 -6.04 3.37 0.18
CA ILE A 89 -5.59 4.55 -0.57
C ILE A 89 -5.19 4.19 -2.00
N ILE A 90 -4.44 3.09 -2.20
CA ILE A 90 -4.05 2.60 -3.52
C ILE A 90 -5.29 2.24 -4.34
N GLN A 91 -6.26 1.55 -3.72
CA GLN A 91 -7.53 1.21 -4.35
C GLN A 91 -8.29 2.47 -4.79
N MET A 92 -8.45 3.46 -3.91
CA MET A 92 -9.12 4.72 -4.22
C MET A 92 -8.45 5.45 -5.39
N LEU A 93 -7.11 5.53 -5.40
CA LEU A 93 -6.35 6.15 -6.49
C LEU A 93 -6.61 5.42 -7.81
N CYS A 94 -6.56 4.09 -7.81
CA CYS A 94 -6.85 3.31 -9.02
C CYS A 94 -8.29 3.53 -9.51
N GLN A 95 -9.28 3.54 -8.61
CA GLN A 95 -10.68 3.75 -8.97
C GLN A 95 -10.96 5.16 -9.52
N LEU A 96 -10.31 6.18 -8.95
CA LEU A 96 -10.53 7.57 -9.35
C LEU A 96 -9.85 7.93 -10.67
N PHE A 97 -8.65 7.40 -10.92
CA PHE A 97 -7.80 7.88 -12.01
C PHE A 97 -7.62 6.89 -13.17
N LEU A 98 -8.06 5.63 -13.03
CA LEU A 98 -7.83 4.60 -14.03
C LEU A 98 -9.09 4.14 -14.73
N ASN A 99 -8.92 3.80 -15.99
CA ASN A 99 -9.90 3.14 -16.84
C ASN A 99 -9.19 2.21 -17.83
N PRO A 100 -9.92 1.41 -18.68
CA PRO A 100 -9.29 0.46 -19.60
C PRO A 100 -8.36 1.07 -20.67
N ARG A 101 -8.39 2.39 -20.88
CA ARG A 101 -7.53 3.07 -21.84
C ARG A 101 -6.19 3.49 -21.23
N ASN A 102 -6.04 3.39 -19.90
CA ASN A 102 -4.86 3.86 -19.19
C ASN A 102 -3.81 2.77 -18.99
N GLU A 103 -2.58 3.21 -18.79
CA GLU A 103 -1.45 2.38 -18.41
C GLU A 103 -0.94 2.79 -17.01
N VAL A 104 -0.51 1.78 -16.25
CA VAL A 104 0.10 1.95 -14.92
C VAL A 104 1.49 1.34 -14.94
N ILE A 105 2.50 2.11 -14.56
CA ILE A 105 3.86 1.60 -14.45
C ILE A 105 4.14 1.20 -13.02
N VAL A 106 4.64 -0.03 -12.84
CA VAL A 106 5.07 -0.57 -11.54
C VAL A 106 6.46 -1.19 -11.67
N PRO A 107 7.35 -1.04 -10.68
CA PRO A 107 8.60 -1.80 -10.64
C PRO A 107 8.32 -3.29 -10.56
N GLN A 108 9.19 -4.11 -11.15
CA GLN A 108 8.98 -5.55 -11.34
C GLN A 108 8.72 -6.31 -10.03
N PHE A 109 9.42 -5.94 -8.97
CA PHE A 109 9.32 -6.58 -7.66
C PHE A 109 8.63 -5.67 -6.62
N SER A 110 7.71 -4.84 -7.05
CA SER A 110 6.95 -3.95 -6.16
C SER A 110 5.80 -4.68 -5.48
N PHE A 111 5.14 -3.97 -4.56
CA PHE A 111 4.00 -4.48 -3.82
C PHE A 111 2.87 -4.95 -4.77
N LEU A 112 2.42 -6.17 -4.54
CA LEU A 112 1.47 -6.87 -5.42
C LEU A 112 0.16 -6.10 -5.62
N MET A 113 -0.30 -5.37 -4.59
CA MET A 113 -1.58 -4.67 -4.64
C MET A 113 -1.63 -3.55 -5.68
N TYR A 114 -0.51 -2.94 -6.06
CA TYR A 114 -0.48 -1.95 -7.15
C TYR A 114 -1.02 -2.54 -8.45
N ARG A 115 -0.53 -3.71 -8.84
CA ARG A 115 -0.98 -4.38 -10.08
C ARG A 115 -2.38 -4.96 -9.98
N ILE A 116 -2.79 -5.42 -8.80
CA ILE A 116 -4.12 -5.97 -8.58
C ILE A 116 -5.17 -4.87 -8.76
N TYR A 117 -5.05 -3.75 -8.05
CA TYR A 117 -6.03 -2.66 -8.14
C TYR A 117 -6.03 -1.98 -9.53
N ALA A 118 -4.87 -1.85 -10.17
CA ALA A 118 -4.80 -1.36 -11.54
C ALA A 118 -5.56 -2.27 -12.52
N LYS A 119 -5.39 -3.61 -12.40
CA LYS A 119 -6.13 -4.58 -13.22
C LYS A 119 -7.64 -4.57 -12.94
N ILE A 120 -8.05 -4.43 -11.67
CA ILE A 120 -9.47 -4.31 -11.30
C ILE A 120 -10.10 -3.07 -11.94
N ALA A 121 -9.37 -1.95 -11.99
CA ALA A 121 -9.79 -0.75 -12.70
C ALA A 121 -9.77 -0.90 -14.24
N GLY A 122 -9.28 -2.05 -14.75
CA GLY A 122 -9.19 -2.36 -16.17
C GLY A 122 -7.94 -1.80 -16.85
N ALA A 123 -7.06 -1.10 -16.15
CA ALA A 123 -5.86 -0.51 -16.73
C ALA A 123 -4.80 -1.55 -17.07
N LYS A 124 -3.98 -1.25 -18.08
CA LYS A 124 -2.85 -2.09 -18.49
C LYS A 124 -1.67 -1.85 -17.55
N VAL A 125 -1.17 -2.93 -16.93
CA VAL A 125 0.02 -2.87 -16.07
C VAL A 125 1.28 -3.05 -16.90
N ILE A 126 2.20 -2.10 -16.77
CA ILE A 126 3.51 -2.09 -17.43
C ILE A 126 4.59 -2.25 -16.37
N PHE A 127 5.43 -3.28 -16.52
CA PHE A 127 6.53 -3.52 -15.60
C PHE A 127 7.79 -2.78 -16.03
N ALA A 128 8.37 -1.99 -15.13
CA ALA A 128 9.69 -1.44 -15.27
C ALA A 128 10.73 -2.39 -14.67
N LYS A 129 11.77 -2.74 -15.44
CA LYS A 129 12.85 -3.60 -14.97
C LYS A 129 13.62 -2.95 -13.84
N GLU A 130 14.03 -3.74 -12.88
CA GLU A 130 14.91 -3.32 -11.81
C GLU A 130 16.34 -3.84 -12.07
N LYS A 131 17.35 -3.03 -11.71
CA LYS A 131 18.76 -3.44 -11.78
C LYS A 131 19.25 -3.76 -10.37
N ASN A 132 19.78 -4.97 -10.18
CA ASN A 132 20.26 -5.45 -8.86
C ASN A 132 19.23 -5.17 -7.76
N PHE A 133 17.97 -5.44 -8.08
CA PHE A 133 16.86 -5.15 -7.16
C PHE A 133 16.66 -3.67 -6.79
N LYS A 134 17.22 -2.73 -7.47
CA LYS A 134 17.01 -1.29 -7.28
C LYS A 134 16.10 -0.73 -8.37
N ILE A 135 15.20 0.16 -7.97
CA ILE A 135 14.34 0.88 -8.91
C ILE A 135 15.21 1.75 -9.81
N SER A 136 15.01 1.63 -11.10
CA SER A 136 15.71 2.44 -12.11
C SER A 136 14.75 3.46 -12.71
N ILE A 137 14.96 4.73 -12.44
CA ILE A 137 14.17 5.81 -13.04
C ILE A 137 14.27 5.80 -14.57
N ALA A 138 15.46 5.51 -15.11
CA ALA A 138 15.64 5.40 -16.56
C ALA A 138 14.76 4.30 -17.19
N GLU A 139 14.64 3.14 -16.52
CA GLU A 139 13.79 2.04 -17.00
C GLU A 139 12.29 2.40 -16.88
N ILE A 140 11.90 3.17 -15.87
CA ILE A 140 10.54 3.69 -15.74
C ILE A 140 10.25 4.67 -16.89
N LEU A 141 11.12 5.67 -17.11
CA LEU A 141 10.93 6.69 -18.13
C LEU A 141 10.84 6.11 -19.55
N LYS A 142 11.60 5.04 -19.86
CA LYS A 142 11.47 4.30 -21.14
C LYS A 142 10.09 3.68 -21.38
N LYS A 143 9.32 3.48 -20.32
CA LYS A 143 7.98 2.86 -20.39
C LYS A 143 6.84 3.88 -20.40
N VAL A 144 7.13 5.14 -20.14
CA VAL A 144 6.13 6.22 -20.13
C VAL A 144 5.60 6.43 -21.53
N THR A 145 4.28 6.41 -21.66
CA THR A 145 3.55 6.72 -22.90
C THR A 145 2.47 7.78 -22.63
N LYS A 146 1.82 8.25 -23.67
CA LYS A 146 0.65 9.16 -23.54
C LYS A 146 -0.54 8.51 -22.78
N LYS A 147 -0.54 7.19 -22.64
CA LYS A 147 -1.57 6.43 -21.88
C LYS A 147 -1.18 6.21 -20.43
N THR A 148 0.07 6.46 -20.05
CA THR A 148 0.53 6.33 -18.66
C THR A 148 -0.19 7.33 -17.77
N LYS A 149 -0.91 6.83 -16.78
CA LYS A 149 -1.70 7.65 -15.86
C LYS A 149 -1.14 7.63 -14.43
N ILE A 150 -0.62 6.49 -13.99
CA ILE A 150 -0.04 6.33 -12.65
C ILE A 150 1.30 5.63 -12.75
N VAL A 151 2.26 6.09 -11.97
CA VAL A 151 3.52 5.40 -11.69
C VAL A 151 3.60 5.18 -10.18
N PHE A 152 3.63 3.91 -9.75
CA PHE A 152 3.80 3.57 -8.34
C PHE A 152 5.28 3.41 -7.99
N LEU A 153 5.76 4.20 -7.04
CA LEU A 153 7.14 4.15 -6.52
C LEU A 153 7.11 3.99 -5.01
N ALA A 154 7.59 2.85 -4.52
CA ALA A 154 7.79 2.62 -3.10
C ALA A 154 9.27 2.84 -2.74
N ASN A 155 9.54 3.70 -1.75
CA ASN A 155 10.89 3.95 -1.27
C ASN A 155 10.92 4.03 0.27
N PRO A 156 11.56 3.07 0.97
CA PRO A 156 12.11 1.83 0.42
C PRO A 156 11.04 0.92 -0.20
N ASN A 157 11.44 0.04 -1.14
CA ASN A 157 10.52 -0.93 -1.73
C ASN A 157 10.18 -2.05 -0.74
N ASN A 158 8.94 -2.52 -0.73
CA ASN A 158 8.40 -3.48 0.25
C ASN A 158 9.20 -4.80 0.33
N LEU A 159 9.74 -5.28 -0.77
CA LEU A 159 10.54 -6.51 -0.79
C LEU A 159 12.03 -6.29 -0.52
N LYS A 160 12.47 -5.07 -0.22
CA LYS A 160 13.89 -4.69 -0.18
C LYS A 160 14.27 -3.73 0.93
N GLU A 161 13.68 -3.86 2.09
CA GLU A 161 14.23 -3.25 3.30
C GLU A 161 15.61 -3.83 3.69
N LEU A 162 16.16 -4.71 2.86
CA LEU A 162 17.51 -5.21 2.99
C LEU A 162 18.46 -4.23 2.31
N VAL A 163 19.24 -3.54 3.15
CA VAL A 163 20.48 -2.87 2.81
C VAL A 163 20.38 -1.40 2.37
N GLU A 164 20.32 -0.54 3.33
CA GLU A 164 21.37 0.45 3.56
C GLU A 164 21.14 1.12 4.91
N LYS A 165 22.02 0.78 5.85
CA LYS A 165 21.98 1.14 7.30
C LYS A 165 22.16 2.62 7.61
N LYS A 166 22.12 3.54 6.66
CA LYS A 166 22.56 4.92 6.95
C LYS A 166 21.48 5.98 7.18
N GLU A 167 20.27 5.80 6.69
CA GLU A 167 19.20 6.75 7.02
C GLU A 167 17.83 6.06 6.98
N ARG A 168 17.21 5.84 8.12
CA ARG A 168 15.81 5.43 8.19
C ARG A 168 14.93 6.59 7.79
N LYS A 169 14.73 6.75 6.49
CA LYS A 169 13.67 7.62 5.98
C LYS A 169 12.32 6.96 6.25
N PRO A 170 11.28 7.72 6.60
CA PRO A 170 9.95 7.15 6.76
C PRO A 170 9.54 6.51 5.43
N PHE A 171 8.86 5.35 5.52
CA PHE A 171 8.32 4.67 4.35
C PHE A 171 7.42 5.63 3.57
N SER A 172 7.68 5.83 2.31
CA SER A 172 6.86 6.64 1.43
C SER A 172 6.52 5.88 0.16
N VAL A 173 5.28 5.96 -0.26
CA VAL A 173 4.85 5.58 -1.61
C VAL A 173 4.59 6.87 -2.37
N THR A 174 5.34 7.08 -3.43
CA THR A 174 5.12 8.21 -4.33
C THR A 174 4.26 7.74 -5.49
N VAL A 175 3.15 8.41 -5.69
CA VAL A 175 2.27 8.22 -6.85
C VAL A 175 2.42 9.44 -7.72
N LEU A 176 2.91 9.24 -8.95
CA LEU A 176 2.95 10.27 -9.97
C LEU A 176 1.72 10.09 -10.87
N LEU A 177 0.97 11.15 -11.04
CA LEU A 177 -0.24 11.20 -11.88
C LEU A 177 0.04 11.91 -13.19
#